data_0466e6b09d4184e781a2352f0721e196
#
_entry.id   0466e6b09d4184e781a2352f0721e196
#
_cell.length_a   1.000
_cell.length_b   1.000
_cell.length_c   1.000
_cell.angle_alpha   90.00
_cell.angle_beta   90.00
_cell.angle_gamma   90.00
#
_symmetry.space_group_name_H-M   'P 1'
#
loop_
_entity.id
_entity.type
_entity.pdbx_description
1 polymer ?
#
loop_
_entity_poly.entity_id
_entity_poly.type
_entity_poly.pdbx_seq_one_letter_code
_entity_poly.pdbx_strand_id
1 'polypeptide(L)'
;MLQYTIPSHLRGDTWDGITSIVLHKNGIPLNLTGATIKMEFREDIDSPVVLELSTTNGKITITNALSGTISIPETIIDIPFGKYVYDLQVTLASGYNKTYMRGAWEIV
;
A
#
# COMPACT_ATOMS: atom_id res chain seq x y z
N MET A 1 0.68 -8.37 -11.47
CA MET A 1 0.17 -7.47 -10.44
C MET A 1 -0.56 -8.26 -9.38
N LEU A 2 -0.24 -8.04 -8.13
CA LEU A 2 -0.92 -8.67 -7.00
C LEU A 2 -2.27 -8.00 -6.77
N GLN A 3 -3.32 -8.81 -6.58
CA GLN A 3 -4.64 -8.31 -6.18
C GLN A 3 -4.94 -8.82 -4.77
N TYR A 4 -5.31 -7.91 -3.88
CA TYR A 4 -5.59 -8.26 -2.50
C TYR A 4 -6.72 -7.40 -1.94
N THR A 5 -7.77 -8.07 -1.44
CA THR A 5 -8.85 -7.39 -0.73
C THR A 5 -8.51 -7.37 0.75
N ILE A 6 -8.34 -6.17 1.31
CA ILE A 6 -8.09 -6.03 2.73
C ILE A 6 -9.40 -6.35 3.47
N PRO A 7 -9.36 -7.18 4.53
CA PRO A 7 -10.56 -7.44 5.33
C PRO A 7 -11.18 -6.16 5.85
N SER A 8 -12.51 -6.08 5.90
CA SER A 8 -13.22 -4.89 6.33
C SER A 8 -12.75 -4.42 7.71
N HIS A 9 -12.74 -3.10 7.90
CA HIS A 9 -12.20 -2.47 9.10
C HIS A 9 -13.21 -1.52 9.71
N LEU A 10 -13.29 -1.50 11.02
CA LEU A 10 -14.17 -0.60 11.77
C LEU A 10 -13.55 0.79 11.82
N ARG A 11 -14.31 1.80 11.37
CA ARG A 11 -13.86 3.19 11.36
C ARG A 11 -13.45 3.65 12.77
N GLY A 12 -12.29 4.32 12.81
CA GLY A 12 -11.77 4.88 14.07
C GLY A 12 -10.90 3.92 14.85
N ASP A 13 -10.94 2.62 14.55
CA ASP A 13 -10.07 1.65 15.20
C ASP A 13 -8.67 1.65 14.64
N THR A 14 -7.72 1.19 15.44
CA THR A 14 -6.37 0.92 14.96
C THR A 14 -6.41 -0.27 14.00
N TRP A 15 -5.91 -0.05 12.79
CA TRP A 15 -5.68 -1.12 11.84
C TRP A 15 -4.30 -1.71 12.10
N ASP A 16 -4.23 -3.04 12.21
CA ASP A 16 -2.98 -3.73 12.54
C ASP A 16 -1.94 -3.65 11.42
N GLY A 17 -2.32 -3.13 10.27
CA GLY A 17 -1.43 -3.05 9.13
C GLY A 17 -1.21 -4.38 8.44
N ILE A 18 -0.11 -4.49 7.71
CA ILE A 18 0.31 -5.73 7.05
C ILE A 18 1.78 -5.97 7.41
N THR A 19 2.05 -7.09 8.10
CA THR A 19 3.36 -7.37 8.66
C THR A 19 4.44 -7.53 7.60
N SER A 20 4.11 -8.16 6.46
CA SER A 20 5.09 -8.44 5.42
C SER A 20 4.41 -8.60 4.07
N ILE A 21 4.90 -7.84 3.09
CA ILE A 21 4.53 -7.98 1.69
C ILE A 21 5.84 -8.09 0.90
N VAL A 22 5.93 -9.11 0.06
CA VAL A 22 7.09 -9.26 -0.85
C VAL A 22 6.65 -8.89 -2.25
N LEU A 23 7.31 -7.91 -2.84
CA LEU A 23 7.03 -7.45 -4.20
C LEU A 23 7.97 -8.16 -5.18
N HIS A 24 7.39 -8.66 -6.26
CA HIS A 24 8.12 -9.43 -7.28
C HIS A 24 7.99 -8.79 -8.66
N LYS A 25 9.03 -8.96 -9.45
CA LYS A 25 9.03 -8.65 -10.87
C LYS A 25 9.51 -9.89 -11.62
N ASN A 26 8.66 -10.44 -12.49
CA ASN A 26 8.98 -11.66 -13.24
C ASN A 26 9.40 -12.83 -12.33
N GLY A 27 8.70 -12.98 -11.18
CA GLY A 27 8.96 -14.05 -10.23
C GLY A 27 10.19 -13.85 -9.34
N ILE A 28 10.88 -12.72 -9.49
CA ILE A 28 12.10 -12.40 -8.71
C ILE A 28 11.77 -11.26 -7.75
N PRO A 29 12.21 -11.32 -6.48
CA PRO A 29 12.02 -10.21 -5.57
C PRO A 29 12.56 -8.89 -6.12
N LEU A 30 11.75 -7.83 -6.01
CA LEU A 30 12.11 -6.51 -6.53
C LEU A 30 13.14 -5.84 -5.61
N ASN A 31 14.22 -5.33 -6.19
CA ASN A 31 15.19 -4.56 -5.41
C ASN A 31 14.66 -3.15 -5.17
N LEU A 32 14.37 -2.83 -3.92
CA LEU A 32 13.77 -1.57 -3.49
C LEU A 32 14.79 -0.55 -2.99
N THR A 33 16.07 -0.75 -3.22
CA THR A 33 17.11 0.18 -2.78
C THR A 33 16.88 1.56 -3.39
N GLY A 34 16.69 2.58 -2.54
CA GLY A 34 16.41 3.95 -2.99
C GLY A 34 15.00 4.18 -3.53
N ALA A 35 14.11 3.20 -3.41
CA ALA A 35 12.74 3.33 -3.89
C ALA A 35 11.86 4.11 -2.93
N THR A 36 10.80 4.71 -3.48
CA THR A 36 9.69 5.25 -2.71
C THR A 36 8.42 4.48 -3.04
N ILE A 37 7.57 4.28 -2.05
CA ILE A 37 6.35 3.49 -2.19
C ILE A 37 5.18 4.29 -1.66
N LYS A 38 4.06 4.28 -2.39
CA LYS A 38 2.82 4.88 -1.92
C LYS A 38 1.63 3.98 -2.21
N MET A 39 0.70 3.96 -1.29
CA MET A 39 -0.54 3.23 -1.37
C MET A 39 -1.68 4.24 -1.22
N GLU A 40 -2.47 4.42 -2.26
CA GLU A 40 -3.50 5.43 -2.32
C GLU A 40 -4.87 4.80 -2.34
N PHE A 41 -5.77 5.29 -1.47
CA PHE A 41 -7.14 4.82 -1.37
C PHE A 41 -8.10 5.86 -1.93
N ARG A 42 -9.06 5.41 -2.75
CA ARG A 42 -10.09 6.23 -3.40
C ARG A 42 -11.44 5.54 -3.32
N GLU A 43 -12.50 6.32 -3.40
CA GLU A 43 -13.85 5.74 -3.50
C GLU A 43 -14.02 4.97 -4.80
N ASP A 44 -13.41 5.46 -5.88
CA ASP A 44 -13.30 4.75 -7.13
C ASP A 44 -12.07 5.24 -7.90
N ILE A 45 -11.74 4.60 -9.03
CA ILE A 45 -10.49 4.84 -9.74
C ILE A 45 -10.30 6.30 -10.21
N ASP A 46 -11.39 7.00 -10.46
CA ASP A 46 -11.36 8.39 -10.92
C ASP A 46 -11.57 9.42 -9.82
N SER A 47 -11.77 8.96 -8.59
CA SER A 47 -12.01 9.83 -7.44
C SER A 47 -10.72 10.35 -6.82
N PRO A 48 -10.77 11.47 -6.06
CA PRO A 48 -9.60 11.95 -5.32
C PRO A 48 -9.11 10.95 -4.27
N VAL A 49 -7.83 11.03 -3.94
CA VAL A 49 -7.23 10.24 -2.86
C VAL A 49 -7.81 10.68 -1.53
N VAL A 50 -8.35 9.72 -0.76
CA VAL A 50 -8.88 9.97 0.58
C VAL A 50 -7.90 9.57 1.68
N LEU A 51 -6.97 8.67 1.38
CA LEU A 51 -5.95 8.20 2.31
C LEU A 51 -4.70 7.80 1.54
N GLU A 52 -3.54 8.25 1.99
CA GLU A 52 -2.26 7.84 1.46
C GLU A 52 -1.41 7.22 2.57
N LEU A 53 -0.88 6.03 2.30
CA LEU A 53 0.15 5.39 3.12
C LEU A 53 1.40 5.34 2.26
N SER A 54 2.53 5.83 2.77
CA SER A 54 3.74 5.90 1.96
C SER A 54 5.01 5.78 2.80
N THR A 55 6.13 5.54 2.11
CA THR A 55 7.46 5.62 2.75
C THR A 55 7.77 7.05 3.19
N THR A 56 7.25 8.04 2.47
CA THR A 56 7.48 9.45 2.77
C THR A 56 6.79 9.89 4.07
N ASN A 57 5.56 9.41 4.33
CA ASN A 57 4.84 9.76 5.55
C ASN A 57 5.04 8.76 6.70
N GLY A 58 5.92 7.77 6.53
CA GLY A 58 6.24 6.78 7.55
C GLY A 58 5.21 5.67 7.72
N LYS A 59 4.19 5.60 6.87
CA LYS A 59 3.12 4.61 6.96
C LYS A 59 3.41 3.33 6.18
N ILE A 60 4.49 3.30 5.42
CA ILE A 60 5.04 2.10 4.79
C ILE A 60 6.53 2.05 5.11
N THR A 61 7.01 0.89 5.49
CA THR A 61 8.43 0.66 5.81
C THR A 61 9.01 -0.38 4.86
N ILE A 62 10.17 -0.08 4.26
CA ILE A 62 10.93 -1.07 3.51
C ILE A 62 11.78 -1.82 4.54
N THR A 63 11.41 -3.08 4.82
CA THR A 63 12.08 -3.89 5.85
C THR A 63 13.28 -4.63 5.31
N ASN A 64 13.26 -4.99 4.02
CA ASN A 64 14.42 -5.60 3.36
C ASN A 64 14.37 -5.22 1.87
N ALA A 65 15.17 -4.21 1.52
CA ALA A 65 15.18 -3.65 0.16
C ALA A 65 15.62 -4.69 -0.89
N LEU A 66 16.63 -5.49 -0.60
CA LEU A 66 17.16 -6.46 -1.57
C LEU A 66 16.19 -7.59 -1.85
N SER A 67 15.33 -7.94 -0.90
CA SER A 67 14.33 -9.00 -1.07
C SER A 67 12.94 -8.47 -1.40
N GLY A 68 12.79 -7.16 -1.66
CA GLY A 68 11.51 -6.57 -2.04
C GLY A 68 10.47 -6.58 -0.94
N THR A 69 10.89 -6.65 0.32
CA THR A 69 9.99 -6.82 1.46
C THR A 69 9.66 -5.49 2.10
N ILE A 70 8.36 -5.25 2.29
CA ILE A 70 7.82 -4.07 2.96
C ILE A 70 6.87 -4.47 4.06
N SER A 71 6.59 -3.55 4.97
CA SER A 71 5.52 -3.69 5.96
C SER A 71 4.70 -2.41 6.03
N ILE A 72 3.44 -2.54 6.43
CA ILE A 72 2.57 -1.42 6.74
C ILE A 72 2.35 -1.47 8.25
N PRO A 73 2.95 -0.52 9.01
CA PRO A 73 2.77 -0.49 10.47
C PRO A 73 1.33 -0.24 10.85
N GLU A 74 0.98 -0.58 12.09
CA GLU A 74 -0.34 -0.27 12.61
C GLU A 74 -0.61 1.24 12.57
N THR A 75 -1.84 1.62 12.26
CA THR A 75 -2.26 3.01 12.19
C THR A 75 -3.77 3.12 12.43
N ILE A 76 -4.20 4.25 12.97
CA ILE A 76 -5.64 4.52 13.15
C ILE A 76 -6.21 4.90 11.78
N ILE A 77 -7.32 4.27 11.40
CA ILE A 77 -8.02 4.55 10.16
C ILE A 77 -9.33 5.24 10.48
N ASP A 78 -9.45 6.49 10.08
CA ASP A 78 -10.63 7.32 10.36
C ASP A 78 -11.10 8.04 9.09
N ILE A 79 -11.32 7.27 8.04
CA ILE A 79 -11.94 7.75 6.80
C ILE A 79 -13.43 7.40 6.82
N PRO A 80 -14.28 8.10 6.04
CA PRO A 80 -15.73 7.85 6.05
C PRO A 80 -16.08 6.40 5.73
N PHE A 81 -17.22 5.96 6.22
CA PHE A 81 -17.77 4.64 5.89
C PHE A 81 -17.91 4.50 4.38
N GLY A 82 -17.65 3.32 3.87
CA GLY A 82 -17.84 3.04 2.46
C GLY A 82 -16.87 2.01 1.92
N LYS A 83 -16.97 1.79 0.61
CA LYS A 83 -16.07 0.89 -0.10
C LYS A 83 -15.04 1.71 -0.84
N TYR A 84 -13.78 1.29 -0.73
CA TYR A 84 -12.66 1.98 -1.35
C TYR A 84 -11.89 1.03 -2.26
N VAL A 85 -11.25 1.58 -3.27
CA VAL A 85 -10.24 0.88 -4.07
C VAL A 85 -8.88 1.49 -3.76
N TYR A 86 -7.84 0.68 -3.89
CA TYR A 86 -6.48 1.16 -3.66
C TYR A 86 -5.52 0.58 -4.68
N ASP A 87 -4.40 1.28 -4.86
CA ASP A 87 -3.24 0.76 -5.55
C ASP A 87 -1.97 1.05 -4.75
N LEU A 88 -0.97 0.22 -4.95
CA LEU A 88 0.35 0.38 -4.37
C LEU A 88 1.35 0.58 -5.50
N GLN A 89 1.94 1.76 -5.54
CA GLN A 89 2.89 2.17 -6.55
C GLN A 89 4.30 2.23 -5.99
N VAL A 90 5.25 1.74 -6.77
CA VAL A 90 6.68 1.82 -6.45
C VAL A 90 7.36 2.69 -7.49
N THR A 91 8.10 3.68 -7.02
CA THR A 91 9.01 4.47 -7.85
C THR A 91 10.44 4.09 -7.48
N LEU A 92 11.15 3.45 -8.40
CA LEU A 92 12.53 3.04 -8.18
C LEU A 92 13.48 4.25 -8.22
N ALA A 93 14.70 4.07 -7.72
CA ALA A 93 15.73 5.11 -7.74
C ALA A 93 16.00 5.67 -9.15
N SER A 94 15.79 4.84 -10.17
CA SER A 94 15.93 5.26 -11.57
C SER A 94 14.80 6.16 -12.09
N GLY A 95 13.72 6.32 -11.30
CA GLY A 95 12.50 7.00 -11.72
C GLY A 95 11.46 6.09 -12.35
N TYR A 96 11.76 4.80 -12.51
CA TYR A 96 10.80 3.83 -13.03
C TYR A 96 9.64 3.67 -12.05
N ASN A 97 8.42 3.93 -12.51
CA ASN A 97 7.22 3.96 -11.67
C ASN A 97 6.21 2.91 -12.16
N LYS A 98 5.76 2.05 -11.26
CA LYS A 98 4.82 1.00 -11.61
C LYS A 98 3.94 0.61 -10.43
N THR A 99 2.71 0.22 -10.74
CA THR A 99 1.78 -0.35 -9.76
C THR A 99 2.03 -1.85 -9.62
N TYR A 100 2.26 -2.31 -8.38
CA TYR A 100 2.56 -3.72 -8.10
C TYR A 100 1.43 -4.44 -7.37
N MET A 101 0.49 -3.70 -6.80
CA MET A 101 -0.60 -4.28 -6.03
C MET A 101 -1.83 -3.38 -6.11
N ARG A 102 -3.01 -3.97 -6.14
CA ARG A 102 -4.27 -3.23 -6.04
C ARG A 102 -5.36 -4.10 -5.43
N GLY A 103 -6.42 -3.48 -4.97
CA GLY A 103 -7.54 -4.20 -4.42
C GLY A 103 -8.61 -3.27 -3.87
N ALA A 104 -9.37 -3.81 -2.92
CA ALA A 104 -10.49 -3.10 -2.32
C ALA A 104 -10.43 -3.17 -0.79
N TRP A 105 -11.12 -2.23 -0.15
CA TRP A 105 -11.23 -2.16 1.30
C TRP A 105 -12.56 -1.55 1.68
N GLU A 106 -13.26 -2.17 2.60
CA GLU A 106 -14.52 -1.64 3.12
C GLU A 106 -14.33 -1.14 4.55
N ILE A 107 -14.76 0.09 4.81
CA ILE A 107 -14.76 0.70 6.14
C ILE A 107 -16.19 0.67 6.68
N VAL A 108 -16.38 0.06 7.83
CA VAL A 108 -17.69 -0.16 8.42
C VAL A 108 -17.85 0.52 9.79
#